data_1339bc7e4c51b6a29375dae1aeaa373c
#
_entry.id   1339bc7e4c51b6a29375dae1aeaa373c
#
_cell.length_a   1.000
_cell.length_b   1.000
_cell.length_c   1.000
_cell.angle_alpha   90.00
_cell.angle_beta   90.00
_cell.angle_gamma   90.00
#
_symmetry.space_group_name_H-M   'P 1'
#
loop_
_entity.id
_entity.type
_entity.pdbx_description
1 polymer ?
#
loop_
_entity_poly.entity_id
_entity_poly.type
_entity_poly.pdbx_seq_one_letter_code
_entity_poly.pdbx_strand_id
1 'polypeptide(L)'
;MKDVIARLKEYQSPTPSKWRERAEWRQQNKSWLRHSQRIAVMMLEKMDELGLTQKQLAEQMGCSQQYVSKVLKGQENLSLKTMSKIEDCLHISILQEELEMV
;
A
#
# COMPACT_ATOMS: atom_id res chain seq x y z
N MET A 1 3.08 18.38 26.53
CA MET A 1 4.08 17.30 26.62
C MET A 1 3.51 16.01 27.14
N LYS A 2 2.86 16.04 28.32
CA LYS A 2 2.25 14.82 28.85
C LYS A 2 1.19 14.22 27.93
N ASP A 3 0.38 15.08 27.29
CA ASP A 3 -0.67 14.61 26.39
C ASP A 3 -0.10 13.95 25.14
N VAL A 4 1.01 14.46 24.65
CA VAL A 4 1.68 13.88 23.48
C VAL A 4 2.25 12.50 23.82
N ILE A 5 2.86 12.39 25.00
CA ILE A 5 3.44 11.12 25.46
C ILE A 5 2.32 10.10 25.68
N ALA A 6 1.21 10.51 26.27
CA ALA A 6 0.06 9.63 26.49
C ALA A 6 -0.50 9.15 25.17
N ARG A 7 -0.63 10.04 24.17
CA ARG A 7 -1.11 9.67 22.83
C ARG A 7 -0.16 8.70 22.15
N LEU A 8 1.13 8.95 22.24
CA LEU A 8 2.12 8.06 21.66
C LEU A 8 2.03 6.67 22.28
N LYS A 9 1.83 6.59 23.59
CA LYS A 9 1.66 5.31 24.25
C LYS A 9 0.39 4.58 23.80
N GLU A 10 -0.68 5.31 23.56
CA GLU A 10 -1.92 4.72 23.08
C GLU A 10 -1.81 4.20 21.65
N TYR A 11 -1.16 4.96 20.76
CA TYR A 11 -1.07 4.60 19.36
C TYR A 11 0.10 3.69 19.03
N GLN A 12 1.16 3.73 19.83
CA GLN A 12 2.38 2.98 19.53
C GLN A 12 2.55 1.74 20.38
N SER A 13 1.46 1.14 20.80
CA SER A 13 1.48 -0.05 21.66
C SER A 13 1.84 0.28 23.08
N PRO A 14 0.89 0.63 23.91
CA PRO A 14 1.13 0.88 25.34
C PRO A 14 1.60 -0.36 26.07
N THR A 15 1.52 -1.54 25.47
CA THR A 15 1.98 -2.78 26.08
C THR A 15 3.07 -3.43 25.22
N PRO A 16 4.10 -4.03 25.84
CA PRO A 16 5.13 -4.75 25.09
C PRO A 16 4.57 -5.88 24.22
N SER A 17 3.48 -6.52 24.65
CA SER A 17 2.87 -7.61 23.90
C SER A 17 2.31 -7.16 22.55
N LYS A 18 1.65 -6.00 22.49
CA LYS A 18 1.14 -5.45 21.24
C LYS A 18 2.26 -5.10 20.27
N TRP A 19 3.32 -4.53 20.80
CA TRP A 19 4.48 -4.18 20.01
C TRP A 19 5.13 -5.41 19.40
N ARG A 20 5.23 -6.46 20.20
CA ARG A 20 5.80 -7.73 19.77
C ARG A 20 4.92 -8.40 18.71
N GLU A 21 3.62 -8.38 18.91
CA GLU A 21 2.67 -8.92 17.95
C GLU A 21 2.78 -8.25 16.58
N ARG A 22 2.93 -6.93 16.55
CA ARG A 22 3.11 -6.18 15.32
C ARG A 22 4.42 -6.53 14.64
N ALA A 23 5.48 -6.68 15.41
CA ALA A 23 6.77 -7.07 14.87
C ALA A 23 6.74 -8.47 14.29
N GLU A 24 6.12 -9.40 14.98
CA GLU A 24 5.93 -10.77 14.51
C GLU A 24 5.08 -10.81 13.25
N TRP A 25 3.99 -10.05 13.23
CA TRP A 25 3.12 -9.97 12.06
C TRP A 25 3.90 -9.47 10.85
N ARG A 26 4.68 -8.40 11.00
CA ARG A 26 5.49 -7.87 9.89
C ARG A 26 6.51 -8.88 9.41
N GLN A 27 7.12 -9.61 10.34
CA GLN A 27 8.10 -10.63 9.99
C GLN A 27 7.46 -11.77 9.20
N GLN A 28 6.29 -12.22 9.62
CA GLN A 28 5.55 -13.29 8.96
C GLN A 28 5.03 -12.87 7.58
N ASN A 29 4.76 -11.58 7.39
CA ASN A 29 4.17 -11.06 6.16
C ASN A 29 5.17 -10.26 5.31
N LYS A 30 6.44 -10.34 5.64
CA LYS A 30 7.50 -9.56 5.01
C LYS A 30 7.55 -9.70 3.49
N SER A 31 7.31 -10.90 3.02
CA SER A 31 7.43 -11.24 1.60
C SER A 31 6.43 -10.47 0.74
N TRP A 32 5.15 -10.56 1.09
CA TRP A 32 4.14 -9.87 0.30
C TRP A 32 4.08 -8.35 0.59
N LEU A 33 4.44 -7.95 1.82
CA LEU A 33 4.50 -6.51 2.16
C LEU A 33 5.52 -5.79 1.28
N ARG A 34 6.64 -6.44 1.01
CA ARG A 34 7.66 -5.87 0.13
C ARG A 34 7.11 -5.60 -1.27
N HIS A 35 6.30 -6.52 -1.79
CA HIS A 35 5.65 -6.33 -3.08
C HIS A 35 4.62 -5.20 -3.04
N SER A 36 3.83 -5.13 -1.97
CA SER A 36 2.85 -4.07 -1.79
C SER A 36 3.51 -2.70 -1.74
N GLN A 37 4.63 -2.58 -1.05
CA GLN A 37 5.39 -1.34 -0.97
C GLN A 37 5.96 -0.93 -2.32
N ARG A 38 6.49 -1.90 -3.07
CA ARG A 38 7.03 -1.64 -4.41
C ARG A 38 5.93 -1.13 -5.35
N ILE A 39 4.77 -1.77 -5.30
CA ILE A 39 3.63 -1.36 -6.12
C ILE A 39 3.19 0.06 -5.75
N ALA A 40 3.12 0.37 -4.45
CA ALA A 40 2.76 1.70 -3.99
C ALA A 40 3.71 2.77 -4.53
N VAL A 41 5.01 2.51 -4.50
CA VAL A 41 6.01 3.44 -5.04
C VAL A 41 5.81 3.64 -6.54
N MET A 42 5.62 2.56 -7.28
CA MET A 42 5.38 2.62 -8.73
C MET A 42 4.13 3.44 -9.04
N MET A 43 3.07 3.26 -8.25
CA MET A 43 1.83 4.02 -8.41
C MET A 43 2.05 5.50 -8.15
N LEU A 44 2.72 5.83 -7.07
CA LEU A 44 2.99 7.23 -6.70
C LEU A 44 3.80 7.94 -7.77
N GLU A 45 4.83 7.29 -8.27
CA GLU A 45 5.67 7.85 -9.34
C GLU A 45 4.85 8.11 -10.60
N LYS A 46 4.02 7.16 -10.98
CA LYS A 46 3.21 7.30 -12.19
C LYS A 46 2.10 8.32 -12.01
N MET A 47 1.47 8.36 -10.85
CA MET A 47 0.45 9.37 -10.55
C MET A 47 1.04 10.77 -10.61
N ASP A 48 2.24 10.95 -10.07
CA ASP A 48 2.94 12.23 -10.12
C ASP A 48 3.25 12.61 -11.56
N GLU A 49 3.75 11.69 -12.35
CA GLU A 49 4.05 11.89 -13.76
C GLU A 49 2.82 12.30 -14.57
N LEU A 50 1.66 11.68 -14.29
CA LEU A 50 0.42 11.93 -15.00
C LEU A 50 -0.41 13.06 -14.39
N GLY A 51 -0.01 13.57 -13.24
CA GLY A 51 -0.77 14.59 -12.53
C GLY A 51 -2.10 14.09 -11.98
N LEU A 52 -2.19 12.81 -11.64
CA LEU A 52 -3.42 12.21 -11.13
C LEU A 52 -3.51 12.33 -9.61
N THR A 53 -4.69 12.71 -9.15
CA THR A 53 -4.99 12.69 -7.71
C THR A 53 -5.52 11.31 -7.31
N GLN A 54 -5.53 11.05 -6.01
CA GLN A 54 -6.10 9.81 -5.49
C GLN A 54 -7.58 9.68 -5.83
N LYS A 55 -8.30 10.78 -5.80
CA LYS A 55 -9.71 10.81 -6.15
C LYS A 55 -9.92 10.40 -7.61
N GLN A 56 -9.12 10.98 -8.50
CA GLN A 56 -9.21 10.67 -9.93
C GLN A 56 -8.87 9.20 -10.20
N LEU A 57 -7.84 8.70 -9.56
CA LEU A 57 -7.48 7.29 -9.72
C LEU A 57 -8.59 6.38 -9.20
N ALA A 58 -9.18 6.72 -8.06
CA ALA A 58 -10.28 5.95 -7.50
C ALA A 58 -11.46 5.90 -8.46
N GLU A 59 -11.78 7.00 -9.09
CA GLU A 59 -12.84 7.06 -10.09
C GLU A 59 -12.55 6.14 -11.29
N GLN A 60 -11.31 6.17 -11.78
CA GLN A 60 -10.92 5.31 -12.89
C GLN A 60 -10.94 3.83 -12.52
N MET A 61 -10.56 3.51 -11.30
CA MET A 61 -10.54 2.12 -10.83
C MET A 61 -11.91 1.63 -10.38
N GLY A 62 -12.88 2.52 -10.21
CA GLY A 62 -14.20 2.15 -9.72
C GLY A 62 -14.21 1.77 -8.24
N CYS A 63 -13.36 2.41 -7.44
CA CYS A 63 -13.27 2.14 -6.01
C CYS A 63 -13.28 3.45 -5.23
N SER A 64 -13.22 3.35 -3.91
CA SER A 64 -13.21 4.53 -3.05
C SER A 64 -11.82 5.16 -2.98
N GLN A 65 -11.78 6.46 -2.72
CA GLN A 65 -10.53 7.15 -2.48
C GLN A 65 -9.81 6.60 -1.26
N GLN A 66 -10.58 6.19 -0.25
CA GLN A 66 -10.02 5.58 0.96
C GLN A 66 -9.26 4.30 0.64
N TYR A 67 -9.78 3.50 -0.29
CA TYR A 67 -9.09 2.28 -0.72
C TYR A 67 -7.78 2.60 -1.43
N VAL A 68 -7.80 3.58 -2.34
CA VAL A 68 -6.57 4.03 -3.02
C VAL A 68 -5.55 4.49 -1.99
N SER A 69 -5.98 5.25 -0.99
CA SER A 69 -5.10 5.71 0.07
C SER A 69 -4.46 4.54 0.82
N LYS A 70 -5.23 3.49 1.12
CA LYS A 70 -4.70 2.29 1.77
C LYS A 70 -3.65 1.59 0.92
N VAL A 71 -3.93 1.45 -0.38
CA VAL A 71 -2.99 0.82 -1.31
C VAL A 71 -1.68 1.60 -1.34
N LEU A 72 -1.76 2.92 -1.38
CA LEU A 72 -0.57 3.78 -1.46
C LEU A 72 0.26 3.77 -0.18
N LYS A 73 -0.27 3.29 0.92
CA LYS A 73 0.50 3.10 2.15
C LYS A 73 1.41 1.87 2.09
N GLY A 74 1.20 1.01 1.10
CA GLY A 74 2.08 -0.14 0.91
C GLY A 74 1.88 -1.27 1.91
N GLN A 75 0.70 -1.39 2.46
CA GLN A 75 0.37 -2.41 3.46
C GLN A 75 -0.85 -3.24 3.08
N GLU A 76 -1.34 -3.08 1.86
CA GLU A 76 -2.55 -3.77 1.41
C GLU A 76 -2.19 -5.04 0.66
N ASN A 77 -2.90 -6.11 0.98
CA ASN A 77 -2.76 -7.38 0.26
C ASN A 77 -3.63 -7.30 -1.00
N LEU A 78 -2.99 -7.01 -2.12
CA LEU A 78 -3.69 -6.77 -3.37
C LEU A 78 -4.03 -8.06 -4.07
N SER A 79 -5.27 -8.15 -4.54
CA SER A 79 -5.69 -9.26 -5.40
C SER A 79 -5.13 -9.06 -6.81
N LEU A 80 -5.05 -10.13 -7.58
CA LEU A 80 -4.65 -10.04 -8.98
C LEU A 80 -5.58 -9.13 -9.77
N LYS A 81 -6.87 -9.17 -9.44
CA LYS A 81 -7.85 -8.30 -10.09
C LYS A 81 -7.55 -6.83 -9.84
N THR A 82 -7.21 -6.48 -8.61
CA THR A 82 -6.85 -5.10 -8.27
C THR A 82 -5.55 -4.69 -8.94
N MET A 83 -4.55 -5.56 -8.95
CA MET A 83 -3.28 -5.27 -9.63
C MET A 83 -3.49 -5.04 -11.12
N SER A 84 -4.34 -5.82 -11.76
CA SER A 84 -4.67 -5.63 -13.18
C SER A 84 -5.35 -4.30 -13.43
N LYS A 85 -6.25 -3.88 -12.55
CA LYS A 85 -6.89 -2.57 -12.66
C LYS A 85 -5.88 -1.44 -12.54
N ILE A 86 -4.93 -1.56 -11.63
CA ILE A 86 -3.87 -0.57 -11.47
C ILE A 86 -3.03 -0.49 -12.73
N GLU A 87 -2.64 -1.63 -13.29
CA GLU A 87 -1.88 -1.67 -14.54
C GLU A 87 -2.63 -0.97 -15.68
N ASP A 88 -3.92 -1.25 -15.81
CA ASP A 88 -4.74 -0.68 -16.86
C ASP A 88 -4.92 0.82 -16.71
N CYS A 89 -5.14 1.29 -15.48
CA CYS A 89 -5.40 2.71 -15.23
C CYS A 89 -4.14 3.57 -15.31
N LEU A 90 -3.01 3.05 -14.87
CA LEU A 90 -1.76 3.80 -14.81
C LEU A 90 -0.78 3.45 -15.93
N HIS A 91 -1.10 2.45 -16.72
CA HIS A 91 -0.22 1.97 -17.80
C HIS A 91 1.16 1.58 -17.28
N ILE A 92 1.17 0.83 -16.19
CA ILE A 92 2.40 0.29 -15.61
C ILE A 92 2.37 -1.24 -15.67
N SER A 93 3.53 -1.85 -15.58
CA SER A 93 3.67 -3.30 -15.59
C SER A 93 4.01 -3.80 -14.20
N ILE A 94 3.07 -4.46 -13.56
CA ILE A 94 3.28 -5.07 -12.24
C ILE A 94 3.58 -6.57 -12.42
N LEU A 95 2.79 -7.22 -13.27
CA LEU A 95 2.83 -8.67 -13.44
C LEU A 95 3.50 -9.13 -14.73
N GLN A 96 3.70 -8.24 -15.69
CA GLN A 96 4.15 -8.61 -17.04
C GLN A 96 5.62 -9.00 -17.16
N GLU A 97 6.45 -8.58 -16.22
CA GLU A 97 7.87 -8.88 -16.31
C GLU A 97 8.15 -10.38 -16.40
N GLU A 98 7.33 -11.18 -15.73
CA GLU A 98 7.48 -12.63 -15.76
C GLU A 98 7.18 -13.21 -17.12
N LEU A 99 6.28 -12.61 -17.89
CA LEU A 99 5.90 -13.08 -19.20
C LEU A 99 6.98 -12.82 -20.24
N GLU A 100 7.73 -11.74 -20.10
CA GLU A 100 8.81 -11.39 -21.01
C GLU A 100 10.00 -12.34 -20.90
N MET A 101 10.15 -12.99 -19.76
CA MET A 101 11.23 -13.90 -19.50
C MET A 101 10.97 -15.31 -20.02
N VAL A 102 9.77 -15.56 -20.47
CA VAL A 102 9.39 -16.83 -21.06
C VAL A 102 9.50 -16.78 -22.57
#